data_de88d05f67729d88eb0c506a27b0076a
#
_entry.id   de88d05f67729d88eb0c506a27b0076a
#
_cell.length_a   1.000
_cell.length_b   1.000
_cell.length_c   1.000
_cell.angle_alpha   90.00
_cell.angle_beta   90.00
_cell.angle_gamma   90.00
#
_symmetry.space_group_name_H-M   'P 1'
#
loop_
_entity.id
_entity.type
_entity.pdbx_description
1 polymer ?
#
loop_
_entity_poly.entity_id
_entity_poly.type
_entity_poly.pdbx_seq_one_letter_code
_entity_poly.pdbx_strand_id
1 'polypeptide(L)'
;LNIPTEFEPYVNDYKINLFQIAYLTHEQVELFQSDFKVVADYFVQKREKDDYIPSSQELTHVQETLQLLSIMTNDNRFEEAYNTTTDNKKGGARNMCEVLDKVENRGIAKGEIEGKNQMALLVKNLLDQGRIDDVKRVSEDAAYRDELMKKLGIH
;
A
#
# COMPACT_ATOMS: atom_id res chain seq x y z
N LEU A 1 -6.61 14.59 -37.76
CA LEU A 1 -6.14 14.30 -39.12
C LEU A 1 -7.30 14.59 -40.05
N ASN A 2 -7.18 15.59 -40.96
CA ASN A 2 -8.14 15.78 -42.03
C ASN A 2 -7.80 14.79 -43.14
N ILE A 3 -8.61 13.77 -43.25
CA ILE A 3 -8.50 12.77 -44.31
C ILE A 3 -9.28 13.32 -45.53
N PRO A 4 -8.69 13.34 -46.73
CA PRO A 4 -9.45 13.70 -47.94
C PRO A 4 -10.66 12.76 -48.10
N THR A 5 -11.81 13.30 -48.46
CA THR A 5 -13.10 12.60 -48.53
C THR A 5 -13.05 11.34 -49.42
N GLU A 6 -12.17 11.36 -50.40
CA GLU A 6 -11.96 10.25 -51.34
C GLU A 6 -11.35 9.00 -50.67
N PHE A 7 -10.67 9.17 -49.52
CA PHE A 7 -10.04 8.09 -48.77
C PHE A 7 -10.86 7.66 -47.54
N GLU A 8 -11.89 8.40 -47.14
CA GLU A 8 -12.73 8.02 -45.99
C GLU A 8 -13.28 6.58 -46.05
N PRO A 9 -13.73 6.05 -47.21
CA PRO A 9 -14.22 4.66 -47.27
C PRO A 9 -13.16 3.61 -47.03
N TYR A 10 -11.87 3.96 -47.13
CA TYR A 10 -10.74 3.03 -46.97
C TYR A 10 -10.04 3.16 -45.61
N VAL A 11 -10.49 4.09 -44.79
CA VAL A 11 -9.90 4.30 -43.45
C VAL A 11 -10.87 3.76 -42.40
N ASN A 12 -10.40 2.78 -41.66
CA ASN A 12 -11.14 2.32 -40.50
C ASN A 12 -11.04 3.36 -39.37
N ASP A 13 -12.15 4.00 -39.04
CA ASP A 13 -12.24 4.93 -37.91
C ASP A 13 -12.45 4.12 -36.64
N TYR A 14 -11.38 3.98 -35.86
CA TYR A 14 -11.44 3.32 -34.55
C TYR A 14 -11.72 4.37 -33.48
N LYS A 15 -12.91 4.27 -32.86
CA LYS A 15 -13.21 5.06 -31.67
C LYS A 15 -12.40 4.59 -30.48
N ILE A 16 -11.53 5.45 -29.97
CA ILE A 16 -10.84 5.22 -28.70
C ILE A 16 -11.70 5.86 -27.60
N ASN A 17 -12.23 5.02 -26.71
CA ASN A 17 -12.94 5.49 -25.54
C ASN A 17 -11.95 5.59 -24.38
N LEU A 18 -11.73 6.81 -23.88
CA LEU A 18 -10.88 7.07 -22.73
C LEU A 18 -11.75 7.27 -21.49
N PHE A 19 -11.50 6.47 -20.46
CA PHE A 19 -12.16 6.58 -19.18
C PHE A 19 -11.15 6.95 -18.11
N GLN A 20 -11.42 7.99 -17.35
CA GLN A 20 -10.66 8.34 -16.16
C GLN A 20 -11.27 7.62 -14.96
N ILE A 21 -10.69 6.48 -14.56
CA ILE A 21 -11.26 5.58 -13.55
C ILE A 21 -11.55 6.32 -12.24
N ALA A 22 -10.62 7.16 -11.78
CA ALA A 22 -10.78 7.91 -10.54
C ALA A 22 -11.95 8.92 -10.57
N TYR A 23 -12.47 9.26 -11.74
CA TYR A 23 -13.58 10.22 -11.90
C TYR A 23 -14.91 9.57 -12.22
N LEU A 24 -14.99 8.25 -12.13
CA LEU A 24 -16.27 7.55 -12.20
C LEU A 24 -17.13 7.92 -10.99
N THR A 25 -18.45 7.90 -11.18
CA THR A 25 -19.38 7.99 -10.05
C THR A 25 -19.50 6.64 -9.37
N HIS A 26 -19.94 6.61 -8.10
CA HIS A 26 -20.20 5.36 -7.40
C HIS A 26 -21.20 4.46 -8.15
N GLU A 27 -22.23 5.06 -8.76
CA GLU A 27 -23.19 4.33 -9.62
C GLU A 27 -22.52 3.67 -10.81
N GLN A 28 -21.55 4.35 -11.44
CA GLN A 28 -20.78 3.79 -12.55
C GLN A 28 -19.84 2.67 -12.09
N VAL A 29 -19.25 2.79 -10.90
CA VAL A 29 -18.43 1.74 -10.30
C VAL A 29 -19.26 0.49 -10.04
N GLU A 30 -20.51 0.65 -9.59
CA GLU A 30 -21.44 -0.49 -9.36
C GLU A 30 -21.79 -1.27 -10.63
N LEU A 31 -21.61 -0.71 -11.83
CA LEU A 31 -21.84 -1.41 -13.09
C LEU A 31 -20.78 -2.48 -13.40
N PHE A 32 -19.59 -2.39 -12.81
CA PHE A 32 -18.58 -3.43 -12.99
C PHE A 32 -18.95 -4.70 -12.23
N GLN A 33 -18.91 -5.83 -12.93
CA GLN A 33 -19.24 -7.15 -12.37
C GLN A 33 -18.00 -8.01 -12.07
N SER A 34 -16.82 -7.52 -12.41
CA SER A 34 -15.55 -8.19 -12.15
C SER A 34 -14.82 -7.56 -10.96
N ASP A 35 -13.72 -8.17 -10.53
CA ASP A 35 -12.83 -7.63 -9.49
C ASP A 35 -12.30 -6.23 -9.82
N PHE A 36 -12.37 -5.81 -11.09
CA PHE A 36 -12.06 -4.43 -11.49
C PHE A 36 -12.94 -3.39 -10.79
N LYS A 37 -14.14 -3.76 -10.32
CA LYS A 37 -14.97 -2.92 -9.46
C LYS A 37 -14.21 -2.43 -8.24
N VAL A 38 -13.46 -3.32 -7.57
CA VAL A 38 -12.66 -3.00 -6.38
C VAL A 38 -11.52 -2.04 -6.74
N VAL A 39 -10.90 -2.23 -7.91
CA VAL A 39 -9.87 -1.31 -8.41
C VAL A 39 -10.44 0.08 -8.67
N ALA A 40 -11.57 0.16 -9.37
CA ALA A 40 -12.24 1.42 -9.67
C ALA A 40 -12.68 2.14 -8.38
N ASP A 41 -13.27 1.43 -7.44
CA ASP A 41 -13.72 1.95 -6.15
C ASP A 41 -12.53 2.52 -5.34
N TYR A 42 -11.40 1.81 -5.33
CA TYR A 42 -10.17 2.32 -4.69
C TYR A 42 -9.77 3.70 -5.22
N PHE A 43 -9.70 3.87 -6.54
CA PHE A 43 -9.29 5.16 -7.13
C PHE A 43 -10.31 6.28 -6.93
N VAL A 44 -11.60 5.97 -6.97
CA VAL A 44 -12.67 6.94 -6.69
C VAL A 44 -12.58 7.42 -5.25
N GLN A 45 -12.49 6.52 -4.27
CA GLN A 45 -12.41 6.87 -2.86
C GLN A 45 -11.12 7.65 -2.54
N LYS A 46 -9.96 7.22 -3.07
CA LYS A 46 -8.69 7.93 -2.87
C LYS A 46 -8.73 9.35 -3.41
N ARG A 47 -9.39 9.60 -4.55
CA ARG A 47 -9.59 10.96 -5.06
C ARG A 47 -10.48 11.81 -4.16
N GLU A 48 -11.55 11.22 -3.62
CA GLU A 48 -12.58 11.97 -2.89
C GLU A 48 -12.18 12.28 -1.44
N LYS A 49 -11.51 11.35 -0.78
CA LYS A 49 -11.28 11.40 0.67
C LYS A 49 -9.81 11.29 1.08
N ASP A 50 -8.91 11.07 0.11
CA ASP A 50 -7.50 10.68 0.35
C ASP A 50 -7.35 9.44 1.25
N ASP A 51 -8.41 8.69 1.40
CA ASP A 51 -8.50 7.46 2.19
C ASP A 51 -9.23 6.38 1.40
N TYR A 52 -9.13 5.14 1.86
CA TYR A 52 -9.82 4.01 1.25
C TYR A 52 -10.43 3.12 2.32
N ILE A 53 -11.75 2.98 2.25
CA ILE A 53 -12.49 2.03 3.07
C ILE A 53 -12.63 0.74 2.24
N PRO A 54 -11.94 -0.34 2.64
CA PRO A 54 -11.90 -1.56 1.84
C PRO A 54 -13.27 -2.23 1.75
N SER A 55 -13.56 -2.78 0.58
CA SER A 55 -14.74 -3.61 0.36
C SER A 55 -14.54 -5.00 0.93
N SER A 56 -15.58 -5.55 1.55
CA SER A 56 -15.66 -6.96 1.96
C SER A 56 -16.04 -7.90 0.82
N GLN A 57 -16.21 -7.39 -0.40
CA GLN A 57 -16.49 -8.20 -1.58
C GLN A 57 -15.39 -9.23 -1.81
N GLU A 58 -15.78 -10.51 -1.96
CA GLU A 58 -14.82 -11.55 -2.31
C GLU A 58 -14.28 -11.33 -3.71
N LEU A 59 -12.96 -11.45 -3.84
CA LEU A 59 -12.23 -11.37 -5.10
C LEU A 59 -12.10 -12.75 -5.70
N THR A 60 -12.36 -12.85 -7.00
CA THR A 60 -12.17 -14.09 -7.77
C THR A 60 -10.71 -14.25 -8.21
N HIS A 61 -10.07 -13.14 -8.56
CA HIS A 61 -8.70 -13.08 -9.07
C HIS A 61 -7.85 -12.17 -8.17
N VAL A 62 -7.62 -12.61 -6.94
CA VAL A 62 -6.94 -11.81 -5.90
C VAL A 62 -5.56 -11.36 -6.37
N GLN A 63 -4.78 -12.27 -6.97
CA GLN A 63 -3.42 -11.97 -7.41
C GLN A 63 -3.39 -10.88 -8.47
N GLU A 64 -4.15 -11.05 -9.51
CA GLU A 64 -4.20 -10.15 -10.65
C GLU A 64 -4.71 -8.76 -10.22
N THR A 65 -5.69 -8.74 -9.33
CA THR A 65 -6.24 -7.50 -8.76
C THR A 65 -5.20 -6.74 -7.95
N LEU A 66 -4.45 -7.43 -7.08
CA LEU A 66 -3.41 -6.82 -6.25
C LEU A 66 -2.21 -6.38 -7.09
N GLN A 67 -1.82 -7.16 -8.10
CA GLN A 67 -0.77 -6.77 -9.04
C GLN A 67 -1.18 -5.52 -9.82
N LEU A 68 -2.42 -5.47 -10.30
CA LEU A 68 -2.94 -4.29 -11.01
C LEU A 68 -2.91 -3.05 -10.11
N LEU A 69 -3.39 -3.16 -8.86
CA LEU A 69 -3.32 -2.07 -7.89
C LEU A 69 -1.87 -1.64 -7.62
N SER A 70 -0.95 -2.59 -7.40
CA SER A 70 0.46 -2.29 -7.18
C SER A 70 1.07 -1.49 -8.33
N ILE A 71 0.81 -1.90 -9.57
CA ILE A 71 1.32 -1.23 -10.77
C ILE A 71 0.70 0.16 -10.92
N MET A 72 -0.62 0.29 -10.76
CA MET A 72 -1.33 1.54 -10.97
C MET A 72 -1.07 2.58 -9.89
N THR A 73 -0.80 2.15 -8.65
CA THR A 73 -0.51 3.03 -7.51
C THR A 73 0.98 3.25 -7.27
N ASN A 74 1.83 2.44 -7.92
CA ASN A 74 3.26 2.32 -7.61
C ASN A 74 3.51 1.97 -6.13
N ASP A 75 2.64 1.13 -5.54
CA ASP A 75 2.67 0.72 -4.15
C ASP A 75 2.87 -0.80 -4.03
N ASN A 76 4.10 -1.21 -3.73
CA ASN A 76 4.48 -2.61 -3.64
C ASN A 76 3.84 -3.35 -2.46
N ARG A 77 3.20 -2.65 -1.51
CA ARG A 77 2.54 -3.28 -0.36
C ARG A 77 1.42 -4.23 -0.78
N PHE A 78 0.73 -3.93 -1.88
CA PHE A 78 -0.29 -4.82 -2.43
C PHE A 78 0.31 -6.14 -2.93
N GLU A 79 1.44 -6.09 -3.64
CA GLU A 79 2.15 -7.29 -4.10
C GLU A 79 2.75 -8.07 -2.94
N GLU A 80 3.35 -7.41 -1.97
CA GLU A 80 3.86 -8.05 -0.75
C GLU A 80 2.76 -8.75 0.05
N ALA A 81 1.57 -8.16 0.15
CA ALA A 81 0.42 -8.79 0.80
C ALA A 81 0.01 -10.08 0.09
N TYR A 82 0.06 -10.09 -1.24
CA TYR A 82 -0.22 -11.29 -2.03
C TYR A 82 0.83 -12.39 -1.80
N ASN A 83 2.11 -12.07 -1.91
CA ASN A 83 3.20 -13.04 -1.81
C ASN A 83 3.20 -13.80 -0.46
N THR A 84 2.73 -13.16 0.61
CA THR A 84 2.53 -13.84 1.91
C THR A 84 1.29 -14.72 1.95
N THR A 85 0.36 -14.50 1.06
CA THR A 85 -0.89 -15.27 1.00
C THR A 85 -0.66 -16.63 0.36
N THR A 86 0.26 -16.73 -0.59
CA THR A 86 0.61 -17.97 -1.31
C THR A 86 1.41 -18.98 -0.47
N ASP A 87 2.18 -18.52 0.51
CA ASP A 87 2.96 -19.40 1.39
C ASP A 87 2.12 -20.14 2.44
N ASN A 88 0.91 -19.66 2.72
CA ASN A 88 0.00 -20.31 3.67
C ASN A 88 -1.05 -21.16 2.92
N LYS A 89 -0.85 -22.45 2.86
CA LYS A 89 -1.79 -23.46 2.32
C LYS A 89 -3.19 -23.47 3.00
N LYS A 90 -3.50 -22.54 3.88
CA LYS A 90 -4.78 -22.34 4.54
C LYS A 90 -5.20 -20.87 4.51
N GLY A 91 -5.98 -20.50 3.51
CA GLY A 91 -6.77 -19.28 3.51
C GLY A 91 -5.98 -18.02 3.17
N GLY A 92 -5.71 -17.80 1.88
CA GLY A 92 -5.28 -16.49 1.37
C GLY A 92 -6.30 -15.39 1.65
N ALA A 93 -5.89 -14.12 1.53
CA ALA A 93 -6.83 -13.02 1.59
C ALA A 93 -7.89 -13.19 0.49
N ARG A 94 -9.16 -13.02 0.84
CA ARG A 94 -10.28 -13.20 -0.07
C ARG A 94 -10.88 -11.88 -0.53
N ASN A 95 -10.62 -10.82 0.21
CA ASN A 95 -11.15 -9.49 -0.05
C ASN A 95 -10.13 -8.42 0.37
N MET A 96 -10.43 -7.16 0.03
CA MET A 96 -9.53 -6.04 0.33
C MET A 96 -9.38 -5.73 1.82
N CYS A 97 -10.37 -6.04 2.66
CA CYS A 97 -10.25 -5.89 4.11
C CYS A 97 -9.12 -6.77 4.63
N GLU A 98 -9.14 -8.06 4.29
CA GLU A 98 -8.11 -9.01 4.71
C GLU A 98 -6.72 -8.67 4.16
N VAL A 99 -6.66 -8.09 2.95
CA VAL A 99 -5.40 -7.60 2.36
C VAL A 99 -4.82 -6.45 3.18
N LEU A 100 -5.64 -5.44 3.50
CA LEU A 100 -5.18 -4.28 4.25
C LEU A 100 -4.82 -4.63 5.69
N ASP A 101 -5.58 -5.48 6.36
CA ASP A 101 -5.25 -6.00 7.69
C ASP A 101 -3.85 -6.66 7.69
N LYS A 102 -3.53 -7.42 6.65
CA LYS A 102 -2.20 -8.03 6.51
C LYS A 102 -1.10 -7.00 6.29
N VAL A 103 -1.35 -5.98 5.47
CA VAL A 103 -0.39 -4.88 5.24
C VAL A 103 -0.12 -4.13 6.54
N GLU A 104 -1.17 -3.79 7.29
CA GLU A 104 -1.07 -3.09 8.57
C GLU A 104 -0.31 -3.91 9.61
N ASN A 105 -0.70 -5.17 9.81
CA ASN A 105 -0.04 -6.06 10.78
C ASN A 105 1.45 -6.25 10.47
N ARG A 106 1.82 -6.28 9.19
CA ARG A 106 3.23 -6.32 8.79
C ARG A 106 3.96 -5.02 9.08
N GLY A 107 3.32 -3.89 8.81
CA GLY A 107 3.88 -2.59 9.15
C GLY A 107 4.18 -2.48 10.64
N ILE A 108 3.25 -2.90 11.49
CA ILE A 108 3.40 -2.95 12.95
C ILE A 108 4.56 -3.87 13.33
N ALA A 109 4.58 -5.11 12.84
CA ALA A 109 5.64 -6.08 13.17
C ALA A 109 7.03 -5.59 12.72
N LYS A 110 7.13 -4.96 11.54
CA LYS A 110 8.37 -4.37 11.03
C LYS A 110 8.82 -3.21 11.92
N GLY A 111 7.90 -2.30 12.26
CA GLY A 111 8.20 -1.17 13.16
C GLY A 111 8.64 -1.61 14.55
N GLU A 112 8.06 -2.69 15.10
CA GLU A 112 8.50 -3.26 16.38
C GLU A 112 9.94 -3.82 16.31
N ILE A 113 10.29 -4.52 15.24
CA ILE A 113 11.63 -5.07 15.03
C ILE A 113 12.64 -3.92 14.88
N GLU A 114 12.34 -2.95 14.04
CA GLU A 114 13.18 -1.77 13.83
C GLU A 114 13.39 -1.00 15.13
N GLY A 115 12.32 -0.74 15.90
CA GLY A 115 12.40 -0.07 17.19
C GLY A 115 13.25 -0.83 18.21
N LYS A 116 13.14 -2.17 18.28
CA LYS A 116 13.98 -2.99 19.13
C LYS A 116 15.46 -2.93 18.72
N ASN A 117 15.76 -2.96 17.42
CA ASN A 117 17.12 -2.86 16.91
C ASN A 117 17.73 -1.47 17.17
N GLN A 118 16.97 -0.40 16.99
CA GLN A 118 17.40 0.98 17.28
C GLN A 118 17.72 1.15 18.78
N MET A 119 16.86 0.62 19.65
CA MET A 119 17.09 0.66 21.09
C MET A 119 18.33 -0.14 21.50
N ALA A 120 18.52 -1.34 20.95
CA ALA A 120 19.69 -2.15 21.20
C ALA A 120 20.99 -1.45 20.76
N LEU A 121 20.96 -0.77 19.59
CA LEU A 121 22.09 0.00 19.08
C LEU A 121 22.39 1.20 19.97
N LEU A 122 21.35 1.91 20.43
CA LEU A 122 21.50 3.04 21.35
C LEU A 122 22.16 2.59 22.66
N VAL A 123 21.62 1.54 23.28
CA VAL A 123 22.16 1.00 24.55
C VAL A 123 23.62 0.57 24.37
N LYS A 124 23.94 -0.14 23.28
CA LYS A 124 25.32 -0.53 22.98
C LYS A 124 26.25 0.68 22.89
N ASN A 125 25.88 1.71 22.11
CA ASN A 125 26.69 2.91 21.96
C ASN A 125 26.92 3.62 23.30
N LEU A 126 25.91 3.68 24.16
CA LEU A 126 26.06 4.30 25.49
C LEU A 126 26.97 3.50 26.42
N LEU A 127 26.87 2.17 26.40
CA LEU A 127 27.72 1.28 27.16
C LEU A 127 29.19 1.37 26.70
N ASP A 128 29.43 1.37 25.41
CA ASP A 128 30.79 1.51 24.83
C ASP A 128 31.44 2.85 25.21
N GLN A 129 30.63 3.91 25.46
CA GLN A 129 31.07 5.21 25.94
C GLN A 129 31.10 5.32 27.48
N GLY A 130 30.77 4.26 28.23
CA GLY A 130 30.72 4.27 29.70
C GLY A 130 29.56 5.12 30.29
N ARG A 131 28.54 5.46 29.50
CA ARG A 131 27.41 6.33 29.87
C ARG A 131 26.26 5.56 30.50
N ILE A 132 26.53 4.88 31.64
CA ILE A 132 25.56 3.98 32.29
C ILE A 132 24.31 4.72 32.78
N ASP A 133 24.45 5.95 33.26
CA ASP A 133 23.32 6.74 33.75
C ASP A 133 22.39 7.14 32.59
N ASP A 134 22.94 7.37 31.40
CA ASP A 134 22.14 7.63 30.21
C ASP A 134 21.38 6.36 29.74
N VAL A 135 21.93 5.16 29.94
CA VAL A 135 21.19 3.90 29.65
C VAL A 135 19.94 3.80 30.52
N LYS A 136 20.01 4.15 31.78
CA LYS A 136 18.84 4.18 32.67
C LYS A 136 17.84 5.25 32.19
N ARG A 137 18.35 6.45 31.90
CA ARG A 137 17.50 7.59 31.53
C ARG A 137 16.75 7.33 30.20
N VAL A 138 17.36 6.75 29.17
CA VAL A 138 16.70 6.47 27.89
C VAL A 138 15.61 5.40 28.02
N SER A 139 15.63 4.57 29.04
CA SER A 139 14.56 3.61 29.33
C SER A 139 13.32 4.24 29.96
N GLU A 140 13.49 5.36 30.66
CA GLU A 140 12.42 6.03 31.41
C GLU A 140 11.91 7.31 30.72
N ASP A 141 12.76 8.01 29.97
CA ASP A 141 12.50 9.31 29.34
C ASP A 141 12.52 9.16 27.80
N ALA A 142 11.32 9.07 27.20
CA ALA A 142 11.16 8.94 25.76
C ALA A 142 11.72 10.14 24.98
N ALA A 143 11.52 11.37 25.49
CA ALA A 143 11.97 12.56 24.80
C ALA A 143 13.53 12.63 24.78
N TYR A 144 14.16 12.27 25.89
CA TYR A 144 15.61 12.17 25.96
C TYR A 144 16.17 11.09 25.04
N ARG A 145 15.50 9.94 25.00
CA ARG A 145 15.85 8.85 24.09
C ARG A 145 15.83 9.31 22.62
N ASP A 146 14.74 9.95 22.19
CA ASP A 146 14.56 10.38 20.82
C ASP A 146 15.58 11.47 20.42
N GLU A 147 15.88 12.39 21.34
CA GLU A 147 16.94 13.40 21.14
C GLU A 147 18.30 12.73 20.97
N LEU A 148 18.60 11.72 21.80
CA LEU A 148 19.89 11.06 21.76
C LEU A 148 20.04 10.16 20.53
N MET A 149 18.98 9.44 20.11
CA MET A 149 18.95 8.70 18.85
C MET A 149 19.24 9.61 17.67
N LYS A 150 18.59 10.77 17.61
CA LYS A 150 18.84 11.77 16.56
C LYS A 150 20.29 12.29 16.56
N LYS A 151 20.87 12.56 17.74
CA LYS A 151 22.27 12.99 17.86
C LYS A 151 23.27 11.92 17.42
N LEU A 152 22.94 10.65 17.62
CA LEU A 152 23.79 9.51 17.26
C LEU A 152 23.53 8.99 15.84
N GLY A 153 22.59 9.58 15.11
CA GLY A 153 22.23 9.15 13.75
C GLY A 153 21.57 7.77 13.68
N ILE A 154 20.89 7.37 14.75
CA ILE A 154 20.12 6.10 14.81
C ILE A 154 18.71 6.39 14.30
N HIS A 155 18.40 5.84 13.11
CA HIS A 155 17.12 6.02 12.42
C HIS A 155 16.47 4.69 12.14
#